data_8fedc8d58133ea3310741e0ef5ff9bfb
#
_entry.id   8fedc8d58133ea3310741e0ef5ff9bfb
#
_cell.length_a   1.000
_cell.length_b   1.000
_cell.length_c   1.000
_cell.angle_alpha   90.00
_cell.angle_beta   90.00
_cell.angle_gamma   90.00
#
_symmetry.space_group_name_H-M   'P 1'
#
loop_
_entity.id
_entity.type
_entity.pdbx_description
1 polymer ?
#
loop_
_entity_poly.entity_id
_entity_poly.type
_entity_poly.pdbx_seq_one_letter_code
_entity_poly.pdbx_strand_id
1 'polypeptide(L)'
;MLLTGCTDGRPKAADPAISLERRMREAAVRDSARLLERYDSTAAAHPALAGRLAPLRAAVAAHVSALSPAVPGAPSPSPSASPSGGTGAAAPAASGEPVPAKPEEALTALADAERSLSEARTIDLAGAPAELARMLASVAACGAVHVYLLTSTPGAKP
;
A
#
# COMPACT_ATOMS: atom_id res chain seq x y z
N MET A 1 -27.51 -11.36 55.15
CA MET A 1 -26.44 -12.05 54.39
C MET A 1 -26.34 -11.40 53.02
N LEU A 2 -25.30 -10.59 52.83
CA LEU A 2 -25.05 -9.87 51.57
C LEU A 2 -24.01 -10.68 50.81
N LEU A 3 -24.40 -11.22 49.62
CA LEU A 3 -23.51 -11.86 48.69
C LEU A 3 -22.94 -10.78 47.78
N THR A 4 -21.69 -10.41 48.04
CA THR A 4 -20.89 -9.53 47.17
C THR A 4 -20.37 -10.39 46.03
N GLY A 5 -20.93 -10.25 44.83
CA GLY A 5 -20.40 -10.85 43.59
C GLY A 5 -19.15 -10.08 43.14
N CYS A 6 -17.98 -10.70 43.28
CA CYS A 6 -16.76 -10.21 42.63
C CYS A 6 -16.87 -10.43 41.13
N THR A 7 -17.08 -9.34 40.39
CA THR A 7 -16.92 -9.34 38.93
C THR A 7 -15.42 -9.35 38.67
N ASP A 8 -14.87 -10.53 38.34
CA ASP A 8 -13.51 -10.66 37.83
C ASP A 8 -13.39 -9.89 36.51
N GLY A 9 -12.92 -8.65 36.61
CA GLY A 9 -12.57 -7.77 35.47
C GLY A 9 -11.27 -8.22 34.79
N ARG A 10 -11.21 -9.51 34.42
CA ARG A 10 -10.09 -9.99 33.62
C ARG A 10 -10.23 -9.42 32.23
N PRO A 11 -9.24 -8.66 31.70
CA PRO A 11 -9.31 -8.18 30.34
C PRO A 11 -9.46 -9.38 29.40
N LYS A 12 -10.56 -9.40 28.63
CA LYS A 12 -10.85 -10.45 27.66
C LYS A 12 -9.63 -10.53 26.72
N ALA A 13 -8.90 -11.63 26.75
CA ALA A 13 -7.77 -11.84 25.88
C ALA A 13 -8.25 -11.62 24.43
N ALA A 14 -7.53 -10.79 23.69
CA ALA A 14 -7.85 -10.52 22.28
C ALA A 14 -7.81 -11.83 21.50
N ASP A 15 -8.81 -12.04 20.63
CA ASP A 15 -8.87 -13.21 19.76
C ASP A 15 -7.58 -13.29 18.93
N PRO A 16 -6.84 -14.43 18.96
CA PRO A 16 -5.61 -14.58 18.21
C PRO A 16 -5.76 -14.35 16.71
N ALA A 17 -6.91 -14.70 16.13
CA ALA A 17 -7.22 -14.49 14.72
C ALA A 17 -7.35 -12.99 14.41
N ILE A 18 -8.07 -12.22 15.24
CA ILE A 18 -8.20 -10.76 15.10
C ILE A 18 -6.83 -10.08 15.25
N SER A 19 -5.99 -10.56 16.19
CA SER A 19 -4.63 -10.01 16.37
C SER A 19 -3.72 -10.32 15.18
N LEU A 20 -3.87 -11.49 14.55
CA LEU A 20 -3.12 -11.86 13.34
C LEU A 20 -3.53 -10.99 12.16
N GLU A 21 -4.84 -10.89 11.87
CA GLU A 21 -5.35 -10.05 10.79
C GLU A 21 -4.85 -8.60 10.92
N ARG A 22 -4.93 -8.03 12.13
CA ARG A 22 -4.46 -6.67 12.37
C ARG A 22 -2.99 -6.51 12.03
N ARG A 23 -2.11 -7.44 12.49
CA ARG A 23 -0.66 -7.39 12.19
C ARG A 23 -0.37 -7.49 10.69
N MET A 24 -1.07 -8.41 10.00
CA MET A 24 -0.91 -8.58 8.56
C MET A 24 -1.37 -7.33 7.80
N ARG A 25 -2.50 -6.75 8.19
CA ARG A 25 -3.04 -5.52 7.60
C ARG A 25 -2.09 -4.34 7.82
N GLU A 26 -1.58 -4.15 9.04
CA GLU A 26 -0.61 -3.10 9.37
C GLU A 26 0.70 -3.27 8.58
N ALA A 27 1.18 -4.50 8.39
CA ALA A 27 2.33 -4.78 7.54
C ALA A 27 2.05 -4.38 6.08
N ALA A 28 0.92 -4.81 5.52
CA ALA A 28 0.53 -4.51 4.15
C ALA A 28 0.38 -2.99 3.90
N VAL A 29 -0.14 -2.23 4.88
CA VAL A 29 -0.21 -0.77 4.82
C VAL A 29 1.18 -0.15 4.79
N ARG A 30 2.07 -0.56 5.71
CA ARG A 30 3.45 -0.02 5.75
C ARG A 30 4.21 -0.28 4.46
N ASP A 31 4.08 -1.48 3.91
CA ASP A 31 4.80 -1.85 2.68
C ASP A 31 4.23 -1.11 1.46
N SER A 32 2.92 -0.91 1.39
CA SER A 32 2.30 -0.06 0.37
C SER A 32 2.73 1.41 0.49
N ALA A 33 2.86 1.93 1.71
CA ALA A 33 3.32 3.29 1.95
C ALA A 33 4.78 3.48 1.50
N ARG A 34 5.66 2.52 1.79
CA ARG A 34 7.05 2.55 1.29
C ARG A 34 7.13 2.53 -0.24
N LEU A 35 6.28 1.71 -0.88
CA LEU A 35 6.21 1.70 -2.34
C LEU A 35 5.72 3.05 -2.88
N LEU A 36 4.73 3.67 -2.23
CA LEU A 36 4.25 5.00 -2.59
C LEU A 36 5.36 6.05 -2.51
N GLU A 37 6.18 6.03 -1.43
CA GLU A 37 7.35 6.90 -1.28
C GLU A 37 8.37 6.69 -2.41
N ARG A 38 8.57 5.45 -2.88
CA ARG A 38 9.45 5.17 -4.03
C ARG A 38 8.89 5.78 -5.32
N TYR A 39 7.58 5.73 -5.55
CA TYR A 39 6.95 6.42 -6.68
C TYR A 39 7.15 7.93 -6.61
N ASP A 40 6.97 8.52 -5.44
CA ASP A 40 7.15 9.96 -5.21
C ASP A 40 8.60 10.39 -5.45
N SER A 41 9.56 9.67 -4.89
CA SER A 41 10.98 9.92 -5.06
C SER A 41 11.41 9.79 -6.54
N THR A 42 10.89 8.75 -7.24
CA THR A 42 11.19 8.54 -8.66
C THR A 42 10.60 9.64 -9.52
N ALA A 43 9.37 10.07 -9.28
CA ALA A 43 8.74 11.16 -10.03
C ALA A 43 9.44 12.50 -9.78
N ALA A 44 9.94 12.74 -8.57
CA ALA A 44 10.72 13.93 -8.23
C ALA A 44 12.10 13.95 -8.91
N ALA A 45 12.79 12.80 -8.94
CA ALA A 45 14.10 12.68 -9.60
C ALA A 45 13.98 12.71 -11.14
N HIS A 46 12.86 12.24 -11.70
CA HIS A 46 12.62 12.13 -13.13
C HIS A 46 11.28 12.78 -13.54
N PRO A 47 11.18 14.11 -13.61
CA PRO A 47 9.93 14.80 -13.93
C PRO A 47 9.28 14.38 -15.26
N ALA A 48 10.08 13.96 -16.23
CA ALA A 48 9.60 13.43 -17.52
C ALA A 48 8.77 12.14 -17.37
N LEU A 49 8.96 11.38 -16.30
CA LEU A 49 8.20 10.16 -15.99
C LEU A 49 6.93 10.45 -15.20
N ALA A 50 6.74 11.64 -14.64
CA ALA A 50 5.66 11.94 -13.71
C ALA A 50 4.28 11.61 -14.28
N GLY A 51 4.01 11.96 -15.55
CA GLY A 51 2.74 11.65 -16.21
C GLY A 51 2.48 10.14 -16.35
N ARG A 52 3.52 9.35 -16.61
CA ARG A 52 3.43 7.89 -16.70
C ARG A 52 3.23 7.25 -15.33
N LEU A 53 3.89 7.77 -14.30
CA LEU A 53 3.84 7.23 -12.94
C LEU A 53 2.57 7.62 -12.18
N ALA A 54 1.96 8.76 -12.50
CA ALA A 54 0.82 9.29 -11.76
C ALA A 54 -0.36 8.30 -11.58
N PRO A 55 -0.85 7.58 -12.61
CA PRO A 55 -1.94 6.62 -12.43
C PRO A 55 -1.54 5.42 -11.58
N LEU A 56 -0.31 4.92 -11.70
CA LEU A 56 0.20 3.79 -10.90
C LEU A 56 0.34 4.20 -9.44
N ARG A 57 0.92 5.36 -9.19
CA ARG A 57 1.01 5.98 -7.87
C ARG A 57 -0.36 6.14 -7.22
N ALA A 58 -1.36 6.62 -7.96
CA ALA A 58 -2.72 6.77 -7.47
C ALA A 58 -3.34 5.43 -7.06
N ALA A 59 -3.10 4.36 -7.83
CA ALA A 59 -3.53 3.01 -7.48
C ALA A 59 -2.86 2.53 -6.18
N VAL A 60 -1.56 2.74 -6.01
CA VAL A 60 -0.84 2.38 -4.76
C VAL A 60 -1.39 3.17 -3.57
N ALA A 61 -1.70 4.46 -3.73
CA ALA A 61 -2.33 5.26 -2.68
C ALA A 61 -3.73 4.72 -2.29
N ALA A 62 -4.51 4.27 -3.29
CA ALA A 62 -5.79 3.61 -3.04
C ALA A 62 -5.62 2.28 -2.28
N HIS A 63 -4.54 1.51 -2.55
CA HIS A 63 -4.21 0.29 -1.80
C HIS A 63 -3.92 0.61 -0.32
N VAL A 64 -3.14 1.66 -0.02
CA VAL A 64 -2.90 2.11 1.36
C VAL A 64 -4.22 2.40 2.07
N SER A 65 -5.12 3.12 1.40
CA SER A 65 -6.44 3.47 1.97
C SER A 65 -7.31 2.25 2.20
N ALA A 66 -7.39 1.33 1.22
CA ALA A 66 -8.21 0.13 1.30
C ALA A 66 -7.73 -0.87 2.37
N LEU A 67 -6.41 -0.98 2.55
CA LEU A 67 -5.79 -1.84 3.56
C LEU A 67 -5.84 -1.24 4.96
N SER A 68 -5.99 0.08 5.09
CA SER A 68 -6.08 0.74 6.39
C SER A 68 -7.35 0.31 7.12
N PRO A 69 -7.31 0.15 8.46
CA PRO A 69 -8.49 -0.15 9.24
C PRO A 69 -9.56 0.92 9.00
N ALA A 70 -10.80 0.50 8.77
CA ALA A 70 -11.92 1.44 8.69
C ALA A 70 -12.04 2.19 10.02
N VAL A 71 -11.98 3.51 9.98
CA VAL A 71 -12.30 4.36 11.14
C VAL A 71 -13.82 4.37 11.25
N PRO A 72 -14.42 3.87 12.36
CA PRO A 72 -15.86 3.92 12.54
C PRO A 72 -16.35 5.37 12.45
N GLY A 73 -17.22 5.67 11.47
CA GLY A 73 -17.78 7.01 11.26
C GLY A 73 -17.07 7.87 10.21
N ALA A 74 -16.02 7.39 9.57
CA ALA A 74 -15.47 8.09 8.40
C ALA A 74 -16.38 7.87 7.17
N PRO A 75 -16.74 8.93 6.42
CA PRO A 75 -17.50 8.77 5.19
C PRO A 75 -16.70 7.93 4.19
N SER A 76 -17.34 6.93 3.58
CA SER A 76 -16.76 6.13 2.49
C SER A 76 -16.22 7.09 1.42
N PRO A 77 -14.99 6.93 0.92
CA PRO A 77 -14.48 7.76 -0.15
C PRO A 77 -15.32 7.52 -1.41
N SER A 78 -16.15 8.51 -1.74
CA SER A 78 -16.85 8.57 -3.02
C SER A 78 -15.80 8.85 -4.12
N PRO A 79 -15.88 8.22 -5.31
CA PRO A 79 -14.85 8.36 -6.34
C PRO A 79 -14.97 9.68 -7.13
N SER A 80 -15.12 10.80 -6.43
CA SER A 80 -15.18 12.13 -7.06
C SER A 80 -14.63 13.19 -6.11
N ALA A 81 -13.29 13.30 -6.05
CA ALA A 81 -12.63 14.52 -5.57
C ALA A 81 -11.32 14.71 -6.33
N SER A 82 -11.31 15.67 -7.25
CA SER A 82 -10.09 16.25 -7.79
C SER A 82 -9.24 16.81 -6.64
N PRO A 83 -7.92 16.60 -6.63
CA PRO A 83 -7.06 17.20 -5.63
C PRO A 83 -6.89 18.68 -5.93
N SER A 84 -7.49 19.52 -5.09
CA SER A 84 -7.16 20.93 -5.02
C SER A 84 -5.84 21.09 -4.26
N GLY A 85 -4.90 21.82 -4.83
CA GLY A 85 -3.54 21.99 -4.35
C GLY A 85 -3.46 22.52 -2.91
N GLY A 86 -2.61 21.89 -2.14
CA GLY A 86 -2.14 22.33 -0.83
C GLY A 86 -0.62 22.41 -0.85
N THR A 87 -0.13 23.64 -0.84
CA THR A 87 1.29 24.03 -0.74
C THR A 87 1.87 23.66 0.63
N GLY A 88 3.04 23.04 0.63
CA GLY A 88 4.03 23.20 1.70
C GLY A 88 3.96 22.20 2.84
N ALA A 89 4.72 21.09 2.70
CA ALA A 89 5.25 20.41 3.86
C ALA A 89 6.71 20.02 3.55
N ALA A 90 7.58 20.28 4.51
CA ALA A 90 9.00 19.98 4.46
C ALA A 90 9.21 18.49 4.11
N ALA A 91 10.17 18.24 3.21
CA ALA A 91 10.58 16.91 2.83
C ALA A 91 10.99 16.11 4.08
N PRO A 92 10.39 14.98 4.39
CA PRO A 92 10.96 14.02 5.32
C PRO A 92 12.27 13.52 4.75
N ALA A 93 13.30 13.43 5.60
CA ALA A 93 14.60 12.89 5.25
C ALA A 93 14.40 11.51 4.58
N ALA A 94 14.87 11.39 3.35
CA ALA A 94 14.76 10.19 2.55
C ALA A 94 15.57 9.05 3.21
N SER A 95 14.88 8.19 3.96
CA SER A 95 15.38 6.90 4.44
C SER A 95 15.19 5.81 3.39
N GLY A 96 15.08 6.19 2.12
CA GLY A 96 14.81 5.30 0.99
C GLY A 96 16.08 4.97 0.23
N GLU A 97 16.07 3.82 -0.41
CA GLU A 97 17.08 3.41 -1.41
C GLU A 97 17.22 4.51 -2.48
N PRO A 98 18.47 4.88 -2.84
CA PRO A 98 18.69 5.99 -3.77
C PRO A 98 18.04 5.69 -5.13
N VAL A 99 17.39 6.70 -5.71
CA VAL A 99 16.79 6.59 -7.04
C VAL A 99 17.89 6.53 -8.09
N PRO A 100 17.87 5.54 -9.00
CA PRO A 100 18.84 5.48 -10.11
C PRO A 100 18.83 6.75 -10.96
N ALA A 101 20.02 7.18 -11.42
CA ALA A 101 20.18 8.42 -12.17
C ALA A 101 19.58 8.35 -13.59
N LYS A 102 19.48 7.14 -14.17
CA LYS A 102 18.87 6.95 -15.48
C LYS A 102 17.40 6.61 -15.36
N PRO A 103 16.51 7.24 -16.16
CA PRO A 103 15.06 6.99 -16.10
C PRO A 103 14.67 5.53 -16.31
N GLU A 104 15.31 4.83 -17.23
CA GLU A 104 15.05 3.41 -17.52
C GLU A 104 15.44 2.50 -16.35
N GLU A 105 16.55 2.79 -15.67
CA GLU A 105 16.97 2.07 -14.46
C GLU A 105 16.02 2.35 -13.29
N ALA A 106 15.53 3.58 -13.17
CA ALA A 106 14.55 3.96 -12.16
C ALA A 106 13.20 3.25 -12.38
N LEU A 107 12.73 3.11 -13.63
CA LEU A 107 11.53 2.32 -13.94
C LEU A 107 11.72 0.84 -13.62
N THR A 108 12.90 0.28 -13.91
CA THR A 108 13.23 -1.11 -13.59
C THR A 108 13.22 -1.32 -12.07
N ALA A 109 13.84 -0.42 -11.31
CA ALA A 109 13.85 -0.49 -9.85
C ALA A 109 12.45 -0.40 -9.24
N LEU A 110 11.56 0.43 -9.80
CA LEU A 110 10.14 0.45 -9.41
C LEU A 110 9.44 -0.86 -9.76
N ALA A 111 9.66 -1.41 -10.95
CA ALA A 111 9.07 -2.67 -11.37
C ALA A 111 9.51 -3.84 -10.48
N ASP A 112 10.77 -3.86 -10.06
CA ASP A 112 11.29 -4.87 -9.13
C ASP A 112 10.69 -4.73 -7.74
N ALA A 113 10.48 -3.51 -7.26
CA ALA A 113 9.77 -3.26 -5.99
C ALA A 113 8.32 -3.73 -6.04
N GLU A 114 7.57 -3.43 -7.11
CA GLU A 114 6.20 -3.92 -7.34
C GLU A 114 6.15 -5.44 -7.39
N ARG A 115 7.09 -6.08 -8.12
CA ARG A 115 7.17 -7.54 -8.23
C ARG A 115 7.38 -8.18 -6.88
N SER A 116 8.40 -7.73 -6.15
CA SER A 116 8.74 -8.27 -4.83
C SER A 116 7.58 -8.14 -3.85
N LEU A 117 6.88 -7.01 -3.86
CA LEU A 117 5.74 -6.80 -2.99
C LEU A 117 4.52 -7.63 -3.41
N SER A 118 4.28 -7.81 -4.71
CA SER A 118 3.22 -8.67 -5.25
C SER A 118 3.45 -10.14 -4.87
N GLU A 119 4.68 -10.63 -4.98
CA GLU A 119 5.08 -11.98 -4.56
C GLU A 119 4.91 -12.19 -3.05
N ALA A 120 5.38 -11.24 -2.23
CA ALA A 120 5.20 -11.30 -0.78
C ALA A 120 3.71 -11.38 -0.38
N ARG A 121 2.85 -10.56 -0.98
CA ARG A 121 1.40 -10.61 -0.76
C ARG A 121 0.77 -11.93 -1.17
N THR A 122 1.27 -12.54 -2.26
CA THR A 122 0.82 -13.85 -2.71
C THR A 122 1.16 -14.94 -1.70
N ILE A 123 2.33 -14.87 -1.08
CA ILE A 123 2.72 -15.76 0.01
C ILE A 123 1.83 -15.55 1.24
N ASP A 124 1.55 -14.30 1.59
CA ASP A 124 0.71 -13.94 2.74
C ASP A 124 -0.74 -14.46 2.64
N LEU A 125 -1.23 -14.74 1.42
CA LEU A 125 -2.57 -15.30 1.22
C LEU A 125 -2.79 -16.60 2.00
N ALA A 126 -1.76 -17.42 2.17
CA ALA A 126 -1.86 -18.72 2.83
C ALA A 126 -2.26 -18.61 4.32
N GLY A 127 -1.90 -17.49 4.97
CA GLY A 127 -2.19 -17.25 6.39
C GLY A 127 -3.25 -16.18 6.65
N ALA A 128 -3.74 -15.51 5.60
CA ALA A 128 -4.65 -14.39 5.75
C ALA A 128 -6.11 -14.86 5.97
N PRO A 129 -6.87 -14.23 6.89
CA PRO A 129 -8.31 -14.41 6.96
C PRO A 129 -8.99 -14.05 5.63
N ALA A 130 -10.11 -14.71 5.33
CA ALA A 130 -10.73 -14.71 4.00
C ALA A 130 -10.95 -13.30 3.40
N GLU A 131 -11.37 -12.32 4.19
CA GLU A 131 -11.59 -10.95 3.70
C GLU A 131 -10.27 -10.26 3.36
N LEU A 132 -9.27 -10.37 4.24
CA LEU A 132 -7.95 -9.83 3.97
C LEU A 132 -7.27 -10.54 2.79
N ALA A 133 -7.44 -11.88 2.68
CA ALA A 133 -6.91 -12.64 1.55
C ALA A 133 -7.44 -12.13 0.21
N ARG A 134 -8.76 -11.88 0.09
CA ARG A 134 -9.35 -11.31 -1.14
C ARG A 134 -8.74 -9.96 -1.49
N MET A 135 -8.54 -9.10 -0.48
CA MET A 135 -7.95 -7.78 -0.65
C MET A 135 -6.48 -7.87 -1.08
N LEU A 136 -5.68 -8.71 -0.41
CA LEU A 136 -4.27 -8.94 -0.76
C LEU A 136 -4.12 -9.52 -2.16
N ALA A 137 -4.99 -10.45 -2.57
CA ALA A 137 -5.01 -11.01 -3.92
C ALA A 137 -5.27 -9.93 -4.98
N SER A 138 -6.24 -9.05 -4.74
CA SER A 138 -6.54 -7.94 -5.65
C SER A 138 -5.36 -6.97 -5.78
N VAL A 139 -4.73 -6.61 -4.67
CA VAL A 139 -3.58 -5.70 -4.65
C VAL A 139 -2.34 -6.36 -5.28
N ALA A 140 -2.11 -7.67 -5.07
CA ALA A 140 -1.03 -8.41 -5.71
C ALA A 140 -1.21 -8.46 -7.24
N ALA A 141 -2.43 -8.75 -7.71
CA ALA A 141 -2.73 -8.75 -9.14
C ALA A 141 -2.50 -7.36 -9.78
N CYS A 142 -2.90 -6.29 -9.09
CA CYS A 142 -2.63 -4.92 -9.54
C CYS A 142 -1.12 -4.64 -9.64
N GLY A 143 -0.32 -5.07 -8.66
CA GLY A 143 1.14 -4.96 -8.68
C GLY A 143 1.76 -5.66 -9.89
N ALA A 144 1.28 -6.86 -10.25
CA ALA A 144 1.73 -7.55 -11.45
C ALA A 144 1.43 -6.77 -12.75
N VAL A 145 0.26 -6.09 -12.82
CA VAL A 145 -0.07 -5.19 -13.93
C VAL A 145 0.86 -3.98 -13.94
N HIS A 146 1.19 -3.40 -12.79
CA HIS A 146 2.14 -2.29 -12.70
C HIS A 146 3.53 -2.67 -13.19
N VAL A 147 4.03 -3.87 -12.85
CA VAL A 147 5.29 -4.41 -13.40
C VAL A 147 5.26 -4.39 -14.92
N TYR A 148 4.20 -4.91 -15.52
CA TYR A 148 4.04 -4.91 -16.97
C TYR A 148 4.06 -3.50 -17.55
N LEU A 149 3.31 -2.57 -16.98
CA LEU A 149 3.23 -1.18 -17.46
C LEU A 149 4.54 -0.40 -17.29
N LEU A 150 5.32 -0.69 -16.23
CA LEU A 150 6.61 -0.07 -15.98
C LEU A 150 7.69 -0.57 -16.93
N THR A 151 7.63 -1.85 -17.33
CA THR A 151 8.63 -2.48 -18.22
C THR A 151 8.25 -2.39 -19.69
N SER A 152 6.98 -2.11 -20.03
CA SER A 152 6.53 -1.96 -21.40
C SER A 152 7.04 -0.65 -22.01
N THR A 153 7.56 -0.70 -23.23
CA THR A 153 7.93 0.50 -24.00
C THR A 153 6.65 1.15 -24.53
N PRO A 154 6.36 2.43 -24.21
CA PRO A 154 5.23 3.13 -24.80
C PRO A 154 5.34 3.15 -26.33
N GLY A 155 4.34 2.59 -27.03
CA GLY A 155 4.29 2.58 -28.48
C GLY A 155 4.91 1.36 -29.18
N ALA A 156 5.45 0.38 -28.46
CA ALA A 156 5.76 -0.91 -29.07
C ALA A 156 4.44 -1.60 -29.48
N LYS A 157 4.20 -1.65 -30.79
CA LYS A 157 3.07 -2.42 -31.36
C LYS A 157 3.32 -3.90 -31.08
N PRO A 158 2.29 -4.69 -30.68
CA PRO A 158 2.41 -6.13 -30.55
C PRO A 158 2.72 -6.78 -31.90
#